data_d0bb56e44fc53142d27c9c86e5a997ce
#
_entry.id   d0bb56e44fc53142d27c9c86e5a997ce
#
_cell.length_a   1.000
_cell.length_b   1.000
_cell.length_c   1.000
_cell.angle_alpha   90.00
_cell.angle_beta   90.00
_cell.angle_gamma   90.00
#
_symmetry.space_group_name_H-M   'P 1'
#
loop_
_entity.id
_entity.type
_entity.pdbx_description
1 polymer ?
#
loop_
_entity_poly.entity_id
_entity_poly.type
_entity_poly.pdbx_seq_one_letter_code
_entity_poly.pdbx_strand_id
1 'polypeptide(L)'
;MKKIHLVLCAVALLLVSCAQTNEEKAEKLIQQSLKGTLYHPDSYEPISTRVDSAFINFENFAKVCELCQELEDMLEKEQEYQSKCKSAESIMSIYAPTRYYYSEHSRVEYNQHKQEYEEYKAKLEKIATKIATTIGELREISQNIYSDEFSGWIVSHKFTSKNGANTMTIPGDMIFICDTEFTSCGEGADSDDIVKLFKFIKKISEAETDEELKEEIMKFKYSSF
;
A
#
# COMPACT_ATOMS: atom_id res chain seq x y z
N MET A 1 -16.84 -49.36 39.00
CA MET A 1 -15.75 -48.41 38.70
C MET A 1 -15.41 -48.30 37.21
N LYS A 2 -15.33 -49.37 36.42
CA LYS A 2 -15.03 -49.32 34.96
C LYS A 2 -16.03 -48.51 34.12
N LYS A 3 -17.30 -48.48 34.46
CA LYS A 3 -18.37 -47.74 33.71
C LYS A 3 -18.24 -46.20 33.92
N ILE A 4 -17.79 -45.75 35.10
CA ILE A 4 -17.59 -44.31 35.41
C ILE A 4 -16.42 -43.75 34.64
N HIS A 5 -15.33 -44.50 34.47
CA HIS A 5 -14.18 -44.07 33.68
C HIS A 5 -14.49 -43.95 32.20
N LEU A 6 -15.35 -44.83 31.67
CA LEU A 6 -15.77 -44.82 30.27
C LEU A 6 -16.66 -43.58 29.97
N VAL A 7 -17.53 -43.21 30.92
CA VAL A 7 -18.38 -42.02 30.80
C VAL A 7 -17.52 -40.74 30.94
N LEU A 8 -16.54 -40.71 31.82
CA LEU A 8 -15.62 -39.56 31.97
C LEU A 8 -14.75 -39.36 30.73
N CYS A 9 -14.25 -40.41 30.10
CA CYS A 9 -13.51 -40.35 28.83
C CYS A 9 -14.42 -39.92 27.68
N ALA A 10 -15.66 -40.33 27.61
CA ALA A 10 -16.62 -39.89 26.58
C ALA A 10 -16.97 -38.41 26.74
N VAL A 11 -17.15 -37.93 27.98
CA VAL A 11 -17.39 -36.48 28.25
C VAL A 11 -16.15 -35.66 27.96
N ALA A 12 -14.95 -36.13 28.27
CA ALA A 12 -13.70 -35.44 27.92
C ALA A 12 -13.48 -35.35 26.40
N LEU A 13 -13.85 -36.37 25.63
CA LEU A 13 -13.83 -36.36 24.17
C LEU A 13 -14.88 -35.42 23.55
N LEU A 14 -16.01 -35.21 24.20
CA LEU A 14 -17.02 -34.26 23.76
C LEU A 14 -16.65 -32.81 24.06
N LEU A 15 -15.83 -32.56 25.10
CA LEU A 15 -15.35 -31.24 25.43
C LEU A 15 -14.19 -30.77 24.53
N VAL A 16 -13.42 -31.69 23.94
CA VAL A 16 -12.38 -31.37 22.96
C VAL A 16 -12.94 -31.07 21.58
N SER A 17 -14.22 -31.48 21.31
CA SER A 17 -14.88 -31.34 20.01
C SER A 17 -15.46 -29.91 19.74
N CYS A 18 -15.36 -28.95 20.66
CA CYS A 18 -16.00 -27.64 20.51
C CYS A 18 -15.02 -26.47 20.35
N ALA A 19 -13.72 -26.70 20.29
CA ALA A 19 -12.79 -25.62 19.97
C ALA A 19 -12.72 -25.44 18.45
N GLN A 20 -13.28 -24.33 17.95
CA GLN A 20 -13.14 -23.95 16.54
C GLN A 20 -11.65 -23.83 16.20
N THR A 21 -11.26 -24.31 15.04
CA THR A 21 -9.91 -24.07 14.50
C THR A 21 -9.72 -22.60 14.14
N ASN A 22 -8.49 -22.15 13.95
CA ASN A 22 -8.22 -20.79 13.53
C ASN A 22 -8.81 -20.50 12.15
N GLU A 23 -8.82 -21.50 11.26
CA GLU A 23 -9.42 -21.41 9.93
C GLU A 23 -10.94 -21.21 10.02
N GLU A 24 -11.63 -21.95 10.89
CA GLU A 24 -13.08 -21.83 11.10
C GLU A 24 -13.46 -20.47 11.70
N LYS A 25 -12.64 -19.94 12.63
CA LYS A 25 -12.84 -18.61 13.21
C LYS A 25 -12.64 -17.52 12.15
N ALA A 26 -11.55 -17.63 11.39
CA ALA A 26 -11.23 -16.69 10.32
C ALA A 26 -12.32 -16.69 9.25
N GLU A 27 -12.74 -17.86 8.77
CA GLU A 27 -13.78 -17.99 7.75
C GLU A 27 -15.09 -17.33 8.19
N LYS A 28 -15.52 -17.58 9.42
CA LYS A 28 -16.73 -16.97 9.97
C LYS A 28 -16.65 -15.44 10.03
N LEU A 29 -15.50 -14.91 10.43
CA LEU A 29 -15.27 -13.46 10.53
C LEU A 29 -15.23 -12.82 9.14
N ILE A 30 -14.53 -13.45 8.19
CA ILE A 30 -14.43 -13.00 6.80
C ILE A 30 -15.82 -13.05 6.12
N GLN A 31 -16.59 -14.10 6.34
CA GLN A 31 -17.96 -14.18 5.80
C GLN A 31 -18.83 -13.02 6.30
N GLN A 32 -18.68 -12.61 7.55
CA GLN A 32 -19.40 -11.45 8.10
C GLN A 32 -18.96 -10.14 7.43
N SER A 33 -17.65 -9.95 7.21
CA SER A 33 -17.11 -8.79 6.51
C SER A 33 -17.58 -8.74 5.05
N LEU A 34 -17.51 -9.87 4.33
CA LEU A 34 -17.91 -9.95 2.93
C LEU A 34 -19.41 -9.75 2.70
N LYS A 35 -20.27 -10.03 3.68
CA LYS A 35 -21.72 -9.76 3.58
C LYS A 35 -22.05 -8.30 3.30
N GLY A 36 -21.19 -7.38 3.73
CA GLY A 36 -21.35 -5.94 3.50
C GLY A 36 -20.85 -5.45 2.15
N THR A 37 -20.01 -6.24 1.45
CA THR A 37 -19.31 -5.84 0.23
C THR A 37 -19.75 -6.60 -1.01
N LEU A 38 -20.21 -7.84 -0.88
CA LEU A 38 -20.68 -8.65 -2.00
C LEU A 38 -22.05 -8.17 -2.51
N TYR A 39 -22.21 -8.10 -3.83
CA TYR A 39 -23.49 -7.79 -4.47
C TYR A 39 -24.61 -8.80 -4.12
N HIS A 40 -24.23 -10.06 -4.00
CA HIS A 40 -25.14 -11.17 -3.68
C HIS A 40 -24.57 -12.02 -2.54
N PRO A 41 -24.65 -11.55 -1.27
CA PRO A 41 -24.07 -12.23 -0.11
C PRO A 41 -24.54 -13.68 0.07
N ASP A 42 -25.79 -13.97 -0.32
CA ASP A 42 -26.39 -15.30 -0.22
C ASP A 42 -25.80 -16.31 -1.23
N SER A 43 -25.04 -15.82 -2.21
CA SER A 43 -24.34 -16.65 -3.20
C SER A 43 -22.88 -16.95 -2.83
N TYR A 44 -22.45 -16.50 -1.68
CA TYR A 44 -21.10 -16.76 -1.19
C TYR A 44 -20.92 -18.23 -0.83
N GLU A 45 -19.89 -18.84 -1.41
CA GLU A 45 -19.48 -20.23 -1.13
C GLU A 45 -17.97 -20.24 -0.86
N PRO A 46 -17.53 -20.57 0.38
CA PRO A 46 -16.11 -20.68 0.69
C PRO A 46 -15.51 -21.90 -0.02
N ILE A 47 -14.29 -21.75 -0.54
CA ILE A 47 -13.52 -22.82 -1.17
C ILE A 47 -12.41 -23.29 -0.23
N SER A 48 -11.63 -22.36 0.29
CA SER A 48 -10.54 -22.67 1.23
C SER A 48 -10.16 -21.45 2.06
N THR A 49 -9.80 -21.71 3.30
CA THR A 49 -9.26 -20.70 4.22
C THR A 49 -7.94 -21.24 4.76
N ARG A 50 -6.87 -20.45 4.64
CA ARG A 50 -5.56 -20.76 5.19
C ARG A 50 -5.13 -19.63 6.11
N VAL A 51 -4.62 -19.99 7.28
CA VAL A 51 -4.21 -19.05 8.33
C VAL A 51 -2.72 -19.21 8.57
N ASP A 52 -1.98 -18.13 8.39
CA ASP A 52 -0.54 -18.04 8.66
C ASP A 52 -0.29 -17.00 9.77
N SER A 53 0.66 -17.28 10.67
CA SER A 53 1.05 -16.32 11.72
C SER A 53 1.73 -15.09 11.11
N ALA A 54 1.34 -13.91 11.57
CA ALA A 54 1.96 -12.64 11.18
C ALA A 54 2.99 -12.20 12.23
N PHE A 55 4.15 -11.80 11.76
CA PHE A 55 5.25 -11.21 12.51
C PHE A 55 5.61 -9.86 11.90
N ILE A 56 4.60 -8.99 11.78
CA ILE A 56 4.66 -7.72 11.09
C ILE A 56 4.13 -6.63 12.01
N ASN A 57 4.86 -5.54 12.15
CA ASN A 57 4.32 -4.34 12.76
C ASN A 57 3.38 -3.67 11.75
N PHE A 58 2.07 -3.90 11.88
CA PHE A 58 1.06 -3.40 10.95
C PHE A 58 0.96 -1.87 10.94
N GLU A 59 1.26 -1.20 12.05
CA GLU A 59 1.30 0.27 12.11
C GLU A 59 2.45 0.81 11.26
N ASN A 60 3.65 0.25 11.41
CA ASN A 60 4.78 0.60 10.57
C ASN A 60 4.55 0.26 9.09
N PHE A 61 3.93 -0.89 8.82
CA PHE A 61 3.57 -1.28 7.45
C PHE A 61 2.63 -0.25 6.80
N ALA A 62 1.54 0.14 7.49
CA ALA A 62 0.62 1.15 7.01
C ALA A 62 1.32 2.50 6.80
N LYS A 63 2.19 2.90 7.74
CA LYS A 63 2.94 4.15 7.63
C LYS A 63 3.92 4.17 6.46
N VAL A 64 4.58 3.05 6.17
CA VAL A 64 5.44 2.91 4.97
C VAL A 64 4.62 3.09 3.70
N CYS A 65 3.42 2.50 3.62
CA CYS A 65 2.52 2.69 2.47
C CYS A 65 2.13 4.16 2.29
N GLU A 66 1.76 4.87 3.36
CA GLU A 66 1.45 6.31 3.32
C GLU A 66 2.64 7.13 2.83
N LEU A 67 3.83 6.91 3.40
CA LEU A 67 5.04 7.65 3.03
C LEU A 67 5.46 7.38 1.57
N CYS A 68 5.28 6.16 1.08
CA CYS A 68 5.54 5.83 -0.32
C CYS A 68 4.59 6.58 -1.26
N GLN A 69 3.31 6.68 -0.91
CA GLN A 69 2.33 7.44 -1.68
C GLN A 69 2.63 8.94 -1.67
N GLU A 70 2.93 9.52 -0.49
CA GLU A 70 3.35 10.91 -0.38
C GLU A 70 4.61 11.21 -1.21
N LEU A 71 5.56 10.27 -1.22
CA LEU A 71 6.80 10.41 -1.96
C LEU A 71 6.58 10.31 -3.48
N GLU A 72 5.68 9.42 -3.95
CA GLU A 72 5.26 9.37 -5.35
C GLU A 72 4.71 10.72 -5.81
N ASP A 73 3.76 11.31 -5.06
CA ASP A 73 3.18 12.62 -5.35
C ASP A 73 4.24 13.75 -5.39
N MET A 74 5.22 13.68 -4.49
CA MET A 74 6.30 14.67 -4.45
C MET A 74 7.26 14.52 -5.62
N LEU A 75 7.60 13.31 -6.03
CA LEU A 75 8.47 13.04 -7.17
C LEU A 75 7.82 13.46 -8.49
N GLU A 76 6.52 13.26 -8.66
CA GLU A 76 5.78 13.76 -9.83
C GLU A 76 5.82 15.30 -9.90
N LYS A 77 5.59 15.99 -8.77
CA LYS A 77 5.70 17.46 -8.69
C LYS A 77 7.12 17.95 -8.96
N GLU A 78 8.12 17.24 -8.46
CA GLU A 78 9.52 17.56 -8.75
C GLU A 78 9.80 17.53 -10.26
N GLN A 79 9.35 16.49 -10.95
CA GLN A 79 9.49 16.36 -12.41
C GLN A 79 8.74 17.48 -13.15
N GLU A 80 7.53 17.82 -12.71
CA GLU A 80 6.78 18.95 -13.27
C GLU A 80 7.56 20.26 -13.14
N TYR A 81 8.05 20.58 -11.94
CA TYR A 81 8.78 21.83 -11.70
C TYR A 81 10.10 21.87 -12.46
N GLN A 82 10.82 20.75 -12.59
CA GLN A 82 12.01 20.64 -13.43
C GLN A 82 11.69 20.93 -14.90
N SER A 83 10.58 20.39 -15.41
CA SER A 83 10.11 20.67 -16.77
C SER A 83 9.78 22.14 -16.98
N LYS A 84 9.11 22.78 -16.01
CA LYS A 84 8.78 24.22 -16.04
C LYS A 84 10.04 25.08 -16.02
N CYS A 85 11.01 24.77 -15.16
CA CYS A 85 12.30 25.46 -15.15
C CYS A 85 13.02 25.38 -16.49
N LYS A 86 13.11 24.17 -17.09
CA LYS A 86 13.74 23.97 -18.40
C LYS A 86 13.02 24.73 -19.51
N SER A 87 11.69 24.77 -19.48
CA SER A 87 10.89 25.54 -20.44
C SER A 87 11.16 27.03 -20.32
N ALA A 88 11.09 27.59 -19.12
CA ALA A 88 11.35 29.01 -18.86
C ALA A 88 12.80 29.39 -19.25
N GLU A 89 13.79 28.57 -18.91
CA GLU A 89 15.19 28.76 -19.30
C GLU A 89 15.39 28.76 -20.82
N SER A 90 14.72 27.85 -21.53
CA SER A 90 14.76 27.79 -22.99
C SER A 90 14.21 29.06 -23.61
N ILE A 91 13.07 29.57 -23.13
CA ILE A 91 12.45 30.81 -23.65
C ILE A 91 13.34 32.03 -23.28
N MET A 92 13.86 32.10 -22.06
CA MET A 92 14.81 33.15 -21.67
C MET A 92 16.02 33.21 -22.61
N SER A 93 16.54 32.05 -23.06
CA SER A 93 17.66 32.00 -23.98
C SER A 93 17.37 32.66 -25.34
N ILE A 94 16.11 32.56 -25.80
CA ILE A 94 15.65 33.18 -27.06
C ILE A 94 15.59 34.72 -26.93
N TYR A 95 15.12 35.20 -25.79
CA TYR A 95 14.93 36.63 -25.54
C TYR A 95 16.07 37.28 -24.77
N ALA A 96 17.18 36.56 -24.57
CA ALA A 96 18.36 37.11 -23.87
C ALA A 96 18.93 38.36 -24.54
N PRO A 97 19.37 39.36 -23.77
CA PRO A 97 19.94 40.58 -24.34
C PRO A 97 21.18 40.25 -25.15
N THR A 98 21.15 40.63 -26.43
CA THR A 98 22.30 40.53 -27.33
C THR A 98 22.94 41.91 -27.52
N ARG A 99 24.24 41.94 -27.89
CA ARG A 99 25.00 43.18 -28.02
C ARG A 99 24.47 44.16 -29.09
N TYR A 100 23.62 43.65 -30.02
CA TYR A 100 23.24 44.43 -31.20
C TYR A 100 21.76 44.81 -31.29
N TYR A 101 20.87 44.07 -30.61
CA TYR A 101 19.46 44.36 -30.65
C TYR A 101 18.73 43.80 -29.42
N TYR A 102 18.05 44.68 -28.69
CA TYR A 102 17.21 44.28 -27.55
C TYR A 102 15.94 45.15 -27.54
N SER A 103 14.86 44.61 -28.03
CA SER A 103 13.59 45.31 -28.10
C SER A 103 12.88 45.35 -26.74
N GLU A 104 11.94 46.28 -26.59
CA GLU A 104 11.09 46.34 -25.39
C GLU A 104 10.32 45.02 -25.21
N HIS A 105 9.83 44.46 -26.28
CA HIS A 105 9.17 43.14 -26.25
C HIS A 105 10.13 42.07 -25.75
N SER A 106 11.31 41.95 -26.26
CA SER A 106 12.30 40.96 -25.78
C SER A 106 12.61 41.13 -24.30
N ARG A 107 12.66 42.37 -23.81
CA ARG A 107 12.89 42.67 -22.40
C ARG A 107 11.75 42.20 -21.52
N VAL A 108 10.51 42.42 -21.95
CA VAL A 108 9.31 41.98 -21.21
C VAL A 108 9.27 40.46 -21.11
N GLU A 109 9.39 39.74 -22.24
CA GLU A 109 9.40 38.30 -22.30
C GLU A 109 10.53 37.67 -21.45
N TYR A 110 11.75 38.19 -21.58
CA TYR A 110 12.87 37.72 -20.78
C TYR A 110 12.61 37.88 -19.28
N ASN A 111 12.10 39.02 -18.83
CA ASN A 111 11.84 39.25 -17.40
C ASN A 111 10.70 38.39 -16.87
N GLN A 112 9.65 38.18 -17.65
CA GLN A 112 8.55 37.32 -17.27
C GLN A 112 9.04 35.88 -17.06
N HIS A 113 9.74 35.29 -18.02
CA HIS A 113 10.23 33.92 -17.92
C HIS A 113 11.34 33.76 -16.89
N LYS A 114 12.12 34.82 -16.63
CA LYS A 114 13.05 34.85 -15.50
C LYS A 114 12.32 34.75 -14.17
N GLN A 115 11.22 35.47 -14.00
CA GLN A 115 10.41 35.39 -12.79
C GLN A 115 9.77 33.98 -12.63
N GLU A 116 9.25 33.40 -13.71
CA GLU A 116 8.74 32.01 -13.72
C GLU A 116 9.83 31.00 -13.33
N TYR A 117 11.02 31.13 -13.91
CA TYR A 117 12.16 30.28 -13.58
C TYR A 117 12.53 30.33 -12.09
N GLU A 118 12.67 31.54 -11.53
CA GLU A 118 13.00 31.72 -10.11
C GLU A 118 11.91 31.17 -9.19
N GLU A 119 10.63 31.30 -9.56
CA GLU A 119 9.50 30.75 -8.83
C GLU A 119 9.56 29.21 -8.80
N TYR A 120 9.72 28.56 -9.96
CA TYR A 120 9.79 27.10 -10.03
C TYR A 120 11.05 26.54 -9.40
N LYS A 121 12.17 27.25 -9.49
CA LYS A 121 13.40 26.91 -8.79
C LYS A 121 13.23 26.92 -7.27
N ALA A 122 12.56 27.92 -6.73
CA ALA A 122 12.25 27.97 -5.30
C ALA A 122 11.29 26.83 -4.87
N LYS A 123 10.34 26.44 -5.73
CA LYS A 123 9.48 25.27 -5.49
C LYS A 123 10.29 23.98 -5.51
N LEU A 124 11.24 23.83 -6.43
CA LEU A 124 12.15 22.67 -6.49
C LEU A 124 12.98 22.52 -5.22
N GLU A 125 13.58 23.60 -4.72
CA GLU A 125 14.37 23.56 -3.49
C GLU A 125 13.52 23.12 -2.28
N LYS A 126 12.29 23.61 -2.19
CA LYS A 126 11.36 23.23 -1.12
C LYS A 126 10.94 21.76 -1.21
N ILE A 127 10.61 21.27 -2.42
CA ILE A 127 10.16 19.90 -2.58
C ILE A 127 11.30 18.91 -2.40
N ALA A 128 12.51 19.23 -2.85
CA ALA A 128 13.71 18.43 -2.64
C ALA A 128 14.01 18.23 -1.14
N THR A 129 13.83 19.29 -0.33
CA THR A 129 13.98 19.18 1.13
C THR A 129 12.95 18.25 1.73
N LYS A 130 11.68 18.32 1.30
CA LYS A 130 10.63 17.42 1.78
C LYS A 130 10.90 15.98 1.37
N ILE A 131 11.25 15.73 0.11
CA ILE A 131 11.64 14.41 -0.39
C ILE A 131 12.74 13.80 0.47
N ALA A 132 13.81 14.54 0.75
CA ALA A 132 14.90 14.06 1.58
C ALA A 132 14.45 13.69 3.01
N THR A 133 13.56 14.50 3.61
CA THR A 133 13.00 14.23 4.94
C THR A 133 12.15 12.96 4.93
N THR A 134 11.25 12.84 3.95
CA THR A 134 10.36 11.68 3.82
C THR A 134 11.14 10.39 3.54
N ILE A 135 12.20 10.45 2.73
CA ILE A 135 13.11 9.31 2.50
C ILE A 135 13.77 8.88 3.82
N GLY A 136 14.25 9.84 4.62
CA GLY A 136 14.85 9.53 5.92
C GLY A 136 13.87 8.81 6.86
N GLU A 137 12.64 9.31 6.97
CA GLU A 137 11.57 8.70 7.77
C GLU A 137 11.20 7.31 7.24
N LEU A 138 11.06 7.18 5.92
CA LEU A 138 10.74 5.91 5.26
C LEU A 138 11.80 4.84 5.54
N ARG A 139 13.09 5.20 5.49
CA ARG A 139 14.19 4.27 5.81
C ARG A 139 14.17 3.82 7.26
N GLU A 140 13.92 4.73 8.20
CA GLU A 140 13.83 4.40 9.62
C GLU A 140 12.69 3.43 9.91
N ILE A 141 11.49 3.71 9.37
CA ILE A 141 10.31 2.90 9.63
C ILE A 141 10.37 1.55 8.90
N SER A 142 10.88 1.53 7.65
CA SER A 142 10.95 0.30 6.84
C SER A 142 11.83 -0.78 7.46
N GLN A 143 12.85 -0.43 8.22
CA GLN A 143 13.70 -1.37 8.96
C GLN A 143 12.96 -2.06 10.11
N ASN A 144 11.85 -1.49 10.59
CA ASN A 144 11.08 -1.96 11.73
C ASN A 144 9.71 -2.53 11.34
N ILE A 145 9.52 -2.93 10.07
CA ILE A 145 8.28 -3.56 9.60
C ILE A 145 8.16 -4.99 10.14
N TYR A 146 9.26 -5.74 10.12
CA TYR A 146 9.27 -7.12 10.61
C TYR A 146 9.55 -7.13 12.11
N SER A 147 8.82 -7.99 12.83
CA SER A 147 8.91 -8.16 14.29
C SER A 147 9.14 -9.63 14.62
N ASP A 148 9.85 -9.88 15.71
CA ASP A 148 9.95 -11.24 16.29
C ASP A 148 8.73 -11.59 17.13
N GLU A 149 7.85 -10.61 17.42
CA GLU A 149 6.64 -10.80 18.19
C GLU A 149 5.45 -11.13 17.27
N PHE A 150 4.65 -12.11 17.68
CA PHE A 150 3.41 -12.45 17.01
C PHE A 150 2.42 -11.29 17.09
N SER A 151 1.96 -10.80 15.94
CA SER A 151 1.13 -9.59 15.84
C SER A 151 -0.30 -9.87 15.36
N GLY A 152 -0.59 -11.08 14.89
CA GLY A 152 -1.89 -11.45 14.37
C GLY A 152 -1.81 -12.53 13.29
N TRP A 153 -2.80 -12.55 12.42
CA TRP A 153 -2.94 -13.58 11.41
C TRP A 153 -3.08 -12.99 10.00
N ILE A 154 -2.39 -13.59 9.04
CA ILE A 154 -2.60 -13.38 7.62
C ILE A 154 -3.48 -14.53 7.13
N VAL A 155 -4.65 -14.21 6.61
CA VAL A 155 -5.63 -15.18 6.17
C VAL A 155 -5.82 -15.10 4.67
N SER A 156 -5.39 -16.15 3.95
CA SER A 156 -5.69 -16.32 2.53
C SER A 156 -7.04 -17.03 2.39
N HIS A 157 -7.99 -16.40 1.71
CA HIS A 157 -9.34 -16.90 1.60
C HIS A 157 -9.83 -16.93 0.15
N LYS A 158 -10.22 -18.12 -0.31
CA LYS A 158 -10.79 -18.35 -1.63
C LYS A 158 -12.26 -18.69 -1.52
N PHE A 159 -13.05 -18.05 -2.35
CA PHE A 159 -14.50 -18.22 -2.39
C PHE A 159 -15.06 -18.02 -3.79
N THR A 160 -16.33 -18.32 -3.97
CA THR A 160 -17.10 -17.88 -5.14
C THR A 160 -18.30 -17.03 -4.70
N SER A 161 -18.73 -16.14 -5.58
CA SER A 161 -19.97 -15.39 -5.42
C SER A 161 -20.56 -15.01 -6.78
N LYS A 162 -21.82 -14.57 -6.81
CA LYS A 162 -22.44 -14.05 -8.03
C LYS A 162 -21.95 -12.62 -8.31
N ASN A 163 -21.76 -12.33 -9.61
CA ASN A 163 -21.50 -10.95 -10.07
C ASN A 163 -22.71 -10.03 -9.82
N GLY A 164 -22.51 -8.72 -9.92
CA GLY A 164 -23.58 -7.73 -9.68
C GLY A 164 -24.85 -7.94 -10.52
N ALA A 165 -24.74 -8.53 -11.71
CA ALA A 165 -25.88 -8.87 -12.57
C ALA A 165 -26.55 -10.20 -12.21
N ASN A 166 -26.05 -10.96 -11.24
CA ASN A 166 -26.51 -12.29 -10.82
C ASN A 166 -26.51 -13.34 -11.95
N THR A 167 -25.65 -13.18 -12.95
CA THR A 167 -25.62 -14.03 -14.16
C THR A 167 -24.47 -15.02 -14.16
N MET A 168 -23.38 -14.69 -13.47
CA MET A 168 -22.16 -15.50 -13.45
C MET A 168 -21.66 -15.68 -12.03
N THR A 169 -21.11 -16.87 -11.74
CA THR A 169 -20.32 -17.12 -10.53
C THR A 169 -18.88 -16.71 -10.82
N ILE A 170 -18.32 -15.85 -9.99
CA ILE A 170 -16.94 -15.35 -10.08
C ILE A 170 -16.14 -15.84 -8.88
N PRO A 171 -14.88 -16.24 -9.07
CA PRO A 171 -13.97 -16.55 -7.97
C PRO A 171 -13.48 -15.29 -7.30
N GLY A 172 -13.28 -15.35 -5.97
CA GLY A 172 -12.53 -14.38 -5.19
C GLY A 172 -11.31 -15.07 -4.56
N ASP A 173 -10.19 -14.41 -4.56
CA ASP A 173 -8.94 -14.82 -3.90
C ASP A 173 -8.40 -13.62 -3.15
N MET A 174 -8.62 -13.57 -1.84
CA MET A 174 -8.35 -12.39 -1.03
C MET A 174 -7.48 -12.73 0.17
N ILE A 175 -6.69 -11.76 0.59
CA ILE A 175 -5.92 -11.80 1.83
C ILE A 175 -6.54 -10.81 2.81
N PHE A 176 -6.73 -11.28 4.04
CA PHE A 176 -7.20 -10.52 5.18
C PHE A 176 -6.13 -10.50 6.27
N ILE A 177 -6.06 -9.43 7.03
CA ILE A 177 -5.24 -9.32 8.23
C ILE A 177 -6.19 -9.31 9.42
N CYS A 178 -6.06 -10.31 10.29
CA CYS A 178 -6.90 -10.45 11.49
C CYS A 178 -6.06 -10.26 12.75
N ASP A 179 -6.71 -9.79 13.82
CA ASP A 179 -6.08 -9.68 15.13
C ASP A 179 -5.75 -11.07 15.75
N THR A 180 -5.01 -11.06 16.84
CA THR A 180 -4.53 -12.28 17.52
C THR A 180 -5.64 -13.21 17.98
N GLU A 181 -6.83 -12.66 18.27
CA GLU A 181 -7.98 -13.39 18.84
C GLU A 181 -9.10 -13.67 17.84
N PHE A 182 -8.96 -13.24 16.58
CA PHE A 182 -10.02 -13.27 15.55
C PHE A 182 -11.29 -12.51 15.98
N THR A 183 -11.13 -11.36 16.63
CA THR A 183 -12.25 -10.47 16.97
C THR A 183 -12.51 -9.43 15.88
N SER A 184 -11.50 -9.11 15.10
CA SER A 184 -11.57 -8.21 13.96
C SER A 184 -10.67 -8.65 12.81
N CYS A 185 -11.07 -8.33 11.58
CA CYS A 185 -10.26 -8.40 10.38
C CYS A 185 -10.32 -7.05 9.66
N GLY A 186 -9.22 -6.65 9.05
CA GLY A 186 -9.17 -5.55 8.11
C GLY A 186 -9.98 -5.86 6.84
N GLU A 187 -10.09 -4.86 5.96
CA GLU A 187 -10.66 -5.07 4.63
C GLU A 187 -9.80 -6.07 3.86
N GLY A 188 -10.47 -6.97 3.13
CA GLY A 188 -9.77 -7.94 2.28
C GLY A 188 -9.26 -7.26 1.02
N ALA A 189 -8.04 -7.60 0.62
CA ALA A 189 -7.45 -7.16 -0.63
C ALA A 189 -7.17 -8.36 -1.54
N ASP A 190 -7.12 -8.11 -2.85
CA ASP A 190 -6.78 -9.14 -3.84
C ASP A 190 -5.41 -9.77 -3.51
N SER A 191 -5.34 -11.09 -3.62
CA SER A 191 -4.14 -11.85 -3.23
C SER A 191 -2.92 -11.46 -4.04
N ASP A 192 -3.08 -11.23 -5.36
CA ASP A 192 -1.98 -10.84 -6.23
C ASP A 192 -1.46 -9.45 -5.89
N ASP A 193 -2.35 -8.54 -5.51
CA ASP A 193 -1.98 -7.16 -5.17
C ASP A 193 -1.26 -7.11 -3.82
N ILE A 194 -1.70 -7.87 -2.84
CA ILE A 194 -0.98 -7.98 -1.56
C ILE A 194 0.41 -8.58 -1.76
N VAL A 195 0.55 -9.61 -2.57
CA VAL A 195 1.87 -10.20 -2.88
C VAL A 195 2.79 -9.20 -3.57
N LYS A 196 2.27 -8.39 -4.50
CA LYS A 196 3.03 -7.30 -5.13
C LYS A 196 3.46 -6.25 -4.11
N LEU A 197 2.54 -5.83 -3.22
CA LEU A 197 2.81 -4.85 -2.18
C LEU A 197 3.90 -5.33 -1.22
N PHE A 198 3.86 -6.57 -0.74
CA PHE A 198 4.92 -7.13 0.12
C PHE A 198 6.28 -7.17 -0.59
N LYS A 199 6.31 -7.57 -1.87
CA LYS A 199 7.54 -7.56 -2.66
C LYS A 199 8.09 -6.15 -2.84
N PHE A 200 7.22 -5.18 -3.06
CA PHE A 200 7.60 -3.78 -3.17
C PHE A 200 8.18 -3.25 -1.87
N ILE A 201 7.50 -3.45 -0.73
CA ILE A 201 7.98 -3.01 0.59
C ILE A 201 9.33 -3.65 0.93
N LYS A 202 9.52 -4.92 0.59
CA LYS A 202 10.82 -5.58 0.73
C LYS A 202 11.92 -4.85 -0.06
N LYS A 203 11.66 -4.49 -1.31
CA LYS A 203 12.62 -3.72 -2.13
C LYS A 203 12.92 -2.34 -1.54
N ILE A 204 11.89 -1.64 -1.02
CA ILE A 204 12.08 -0.36 -0.33
C ILE A 204 12.99 -0.52 0.89
N SER A 205 12.81 -1.57 1.69
CA SER A 205 13.65 -1.83 2.87
C SER A 205 15.09 -2.24 2.52
N GLU A 206 15.32 -2.80 1.32
CA GLU A 206 16.62 -3.26 0.82
C GLU A 206 17.35 -2.20 -0.04
N ALA A 207 16.69 -1.10 -0.42
CA ALA A 207 17.27 -0.05 -1.25
C ALA A 207 18.46 0.63 -0.56
N GLU A 208 19.63 0.59 -1.20
CA GLU A 208 20.87 1.14 -0.63
C GLU A 208 21.00 2.65 -0.83
N THR A 209 20.48 3.17 -1.94
CA THR A 209 20.57 4.59 -2.31
C THR A 209 19.20 5.26 -2.37
N ASP A 210 19.17 6.60 -2.28
CA ASP A 210 17.93 7.36 -2.41
C ASP A 210 17.39 7.33 -3.84
N GLU A 211 18.26 7.27 -4.82
CA GLU A 211 17.91 7.15 -6.24
C GLU A 211 17.23 5.82 -6.53
N GLU A 212 17.76 4.71 -6.01
CA GLU A 212 17.16 3.39 -6.14
C GLU A 212 15.77 3.34 -5.48
N LEU A 213 15.64 3.91 -4.29
CA LEU A 213 14.39 4.00 -3.57
C LEU A 213 13.34 4.80 -4.36
N LYS A 214 13.70 5.97 -4.89
CA LYS A 214 12.84 6.80 -5.73
C LYS A 214 12.41 6.04 -6.99
N GLU A 215 13.34 5.33 -7.63
CA GLU A 215 13.06 4.55 -8.84
C GLU A 215 12.06 3.42 -8.57
N GLU A 216 12.20 2.67 -7.47
CA GLU A 216 11.26 1.62 -7.10
C GLU A 216 9.86 2.17 -6.79
N ILE A 217 9.77 3.33 -6.11
CA ILE A 217 8.48 4.00 -5.84
C ILE A 217 7.81 4.41 -7.15
N MET A 218 8.53 5.07 -8.05
CA MET A 218 7.98 5.52 -9.33
C MET A 218 7.57 4.36 -10.26
N LYS A 219 8.17 3.18 -10.11
CA LYS A 219 7.79 1.97 -10.86
C LYS A 219 6.52 1.34 -10.32
N PHE A 220 6.28 1.41 -9.03
CA PHE A 220 5.19 0.70 -8.37
C PHE A 220 3.82 1.32 -8.64
N LYS A 221 3.74 2.64 -8.79
CA LYS A 221 2.50 3.42 -9.02
C LYS A 221 1.34 3.04 -8.09
N TYR A 222 1.38 3.57 -6.88
CA TYR A 222 0.35 3.35 -5.84
C TYR A 222 -1.08 3.65 -6.29
N SER A 223 -1.27 4.57 -7.22
CA SER A 223 -2.58 4.95 -7.77
C SER A 223 -3.33 3.81 -8.50
N SER A 224 -2.72 2.64 -8.58
CA SER A 224 -3.29 1.45 -9.24
C SER A 224 -3.91 0.43 -8.26
N PHE A 225 -3.91 0.74 -6.93
CA PHE A 225 -4.43 -0.13 -5.85
C PHE A 225 -5.69 0.40 -5.21
#